data_6e745abbc01519741e501050ac48db8e
#
_entry.id   6e745abbc01519741e501050ac48db8e
#
_cell.length_a   1.000
_cell.length_b   1.000
_cell.length_c   1.000
_cell.angle_alpha   90.00
_cell.angle_beta   90.00
_cell.angle_gamma   90.00
#
_symmetry.space_group_name_H-M   'P 1'
#
loop_
_entity.id
_entity.type
_entity.pdbx_description
1 polymer ?
#
loop_
_entity_poly.entity_id
_entity_poly.type
_entity_poly.pdbx_seq_one_letter_code
_entity_poly.pdbx_strand_id
1 'polypeptide(L)'
;MNARHWLLLALLAVPLAPLLAADGVSARDEPRSAQSRLAAYRAELDLFRQEFGGTRDLPDVRFFLFGMGPRAKFIYRSGRLLDAHSGAVVRQWNIESDTIIPPDYGVVLETGDGERIAIVEDENAVWVEESGRRVAIEGTQAPLKLPTFEGHRYERVLRVLHQELLVNVTPAGPVPNFFVYSKPWYRDGAMMALAFRETGNLGLVRDWILGLREPYDRNNGGMTEPDNLGQAMFLVSLVSDRNHPLVARVLAELPRFERQGPQGKYIVGKSDFAEHPVYQTKWLKYGLRALGLPDEYDVPSLRDGYSALFWMDYREAHVPGTDSDDRSKYPYLGWACDHFYGHKSSPIGNRDYPLTWEQNASQANYAALAVLDPIYAARKLSAPHTWHAAETFLYVVNDLPSRGGDRRQPKANCRPLRSPRHPTSSAPTAFPPAWAVPRFG
;
A
#
# COMPACT_ATOMS: atom_id res chain seq x y z
N MET A 1 34.55 57.98 -42.02
CA MET A 1 35.31 58.75 -40.98
C MET A 1 35.29 57.91 -39.70
N ASN A 2 36.43 57.19 -39.45
CA ASN A 2 37.28 57.23 -38.25
C ASN A 2 36.56 56.98 -36.95
N ALA A 3 36.93 56.07 -36.04
CA ALA A 3 38.28 55.72 -35.60
C ALA A 3 38.30 54.34 -34.87
N ARG A 4 39.43 53.69 -35.04
CA ARG A 4 39.88 52.52 -34.28
C ARG A 4 40.22 52.90 -32.83
N HIS A 5 39.90 52.01 -31.88
CA HIS A 5 40.65 51.98 -30.62
C HIS A 5 40.91 50.54 -30.23
N TRP A 6 42.20 50.26 -30.13
CA TRP A 6 42.85 49.09 -29.56
C TRP A 6 42.76 49.17 -28.06
N LEU A 7 42.48 48.05 -27.37
CA LEU A 7 42.74 47.91 -25.95
C LEU A 7 43.47 46.59 -25.67
N LEU A 8 44.63 46.77 -25.04
CA LEU A 8 45.63 45.78 -24.69
C LEU A 8 45.10 44.71 -23.75
N LEU A 9 45.50 43.46 -24.03
CA LEU A 9 45.53 42.35 -23.08
C LEU A 9 46.65 42.58 -22.05
N ALA A 10 46.27 42.69 -20.79
CA ALA A 10 47.20 42.55 -19.65
C ALA A 10 47.07 41.13 -19.09
N LEU A 11 48.09 40.30 -19.34
CA LEU A 11 48.29 39.03 -18.66
C LEU A 11 48.68 39.30 -17.22
N LEU A 12 47.80 38.99 -16.27
CA LEU A 12 48.14 38.87 -14.88
C LEU A 12 48.50 37.42 -14.57
N ALA A 13 49.77 37.15 -14.37
CA ALA A 13 50.29 35.90 -13.85
C ALA A 13 49.90 35.79 -12.36
N VAL A 14 49.04 34.82 -12.03
CA VAL A 14 48.73 34.42 -10.66
C VAL A 14 49.69 33.30 -10.27
N PRO A 15 50.40 33.42 -9.15
CA PRO A 15 51.30 32.36 -8.71
C PRO A 15 50.48 31.14 -8.22
N LEU A 16 50.82 29.95 -8.74
CA LEU A 16 50.35 28.67 -8.18
C LEU A 16 50.92 28.51 -6.77
N ALA A 17 50.07 28.61 -5.77
CA ALA A 17 50.35 28.11 -4.45
C ALA A 17 50.16 26.57 -4.44
N PRO A 18 51.06 25.81 -3.77
CA PRO A 18 50.87 24.36 -3.69
C PRO A 18 49.65 24.03 -2.86
N LEU A 19 48.70 23.28 -3.47
CA LEU A 19 47.63 22.64 -2.73
C LEU A 19 48.24 21.63 -1.76
N LEU A 20 48.27 21.98 -0.49
CA LEU A 20 48.45 21.03 0.60
C LEU A 20 47.26 20.05 0.53
N ALA A 21 47.57 18.79 0.27
CA ALA A 21 46.66 17.69 0.40
C ALA A 21 46.15 17.68 1.84
N ALA A 22 44.89 18.04 2.01
CA ALA A 22 44.16 17.76 3.24
C ALA A 22 43.78 16.28 3.18
N ASP A 23 44.60 15.43 3.79
CA ASP A 23 44.19 14.07 4.17
C ASP A 23 43.10 14.17 5.22
N GLY A 24 41.87 14.21 4.72
CA GLY A 24 40.63 14.15 5.45
C GLY A 24 39.70 13.23 4.74
N VAL A 25 40.13 12.00 4.41
CA VAL A 25 39.21 10.93 4.05
C VAL A 25 38.49 10.55 5.34
N SER A 26 37.33 11.19 5.56
CA SER A 26 36.31 10.67 6.44
C SER A 26 36.19 9.18 6.17
N ALA A 27 36.26 8.37 7.23
CA ALA A 27 36.02 6.94 7.19
C ALA A 27 34.70 6.70 6.43
N ARG A 28 34.81 6.38 5.15
CA ARG A 28 33.64 5.90 4.37
C ARG A 28 33.23 4.64 5.08
N ASP A 29 32.04 4.66 5.65
CA ASP A 29 31.40 3.49 6.21
C ASP A 29 31.64 2.32 5.25
N GLU A 30 32.35 1.31 5.71
CA GLU A 30 32.46 0.05 4.98
C GLU A 30 31.04 -0.39 4.63
N PRO A 31 30.74 -0.78 3.37
CA PRO A 31 29.39 -1.17 3.01
C PRO A 31 28.95 -2.31 3.94
N ARG A 32 27.98 -2.04 4.80
CA ARG A 32 27.43 -3.01 5.75
C ARG A 32 27.13 -4.30 5.00
N SER A 33 27.53 -5.45 5.54
CA SER A 33 27.26 -6.74 4.91
C SER A 33 25.75 -6.94 4.68
N ALA A 34 25.36 -7.76 3.72
CA ALA A 34 23.97 -8.11 3.47
C ALA A 34 23.26 -8.60 4.74
N GLN A 35 23.95 -9.43 5.53
CA GLN A 35 23.46 -9.93 6.81
C GLN A 35 23.24 -8.82 7.83
N SER A 36 24.16 -7.84 7.91
CA SER A 36 24.01 -6.70 8.83
C SER A 36 22.81 -5.81 8.45
N ARG A 37 22.57 -5.61 7.15
CA ARG A 37 21.42 -4.83 6.67
C ARG A 37 20.10 -5.54 6.95
N LEU A 38 20.04 -6.85 6.72
CA LEU A 38 18.88 -7.67 7.07
C LEU A 38 18.63 -7.68 8.59
N ALA A 39 19.68 -7.79 9.41
CA ALA A 39 19.56 -7.75 10.86
C ALA A 39 19.01 -6.40 11.36
N ALA A 40 19.44 -5.29 10.77
CA ALA A 40 18.91 -3.97 11.09
C ALA A 40 17.41 -3.83 10.74
N TYR A 41 17.01 -4.37 9.60
CA TYR A 41 15.59 -4.41 9.23
C TYR A 41 14.76 -5.27 10.20
N ARG A 42 15.25 -6.46 10.54
CA ARG A 42 14.56 -7.35 11.48
C ARG A 42 14.37 -6.71 12.84
N ALA A 43 15.40 -6.03 13.34
CA ALA A 43 15.30 -5.31 14.61
C ALA A 43 14.23 -4.21 14.58
N GLU A 44 14.14 -3.46 13.49
CA GLU A 44 13.09 -2.45 13.30
C GLU A 44 11.70 -3.08 13.18
N LEU A 45 11.58 -4.16 12.43
CA LEU A 45 10.33 -4.91 12.26
C LEU A 45 9.83 -5.53 13.58
N ASP A 46 10.74 -6.02 14.41
CA ASP A 46 10.42 -6.54 15.73
C ASP A 46 9.95 -5.43 16.68
N LEU A 47 10.57 -4.25 16.62
CA LEU A 47 10.07 -3.07 17.35
C LEU A 47 8.66 -2.67 16.88
N PHE A 48 8.42 -2.70 15.57
CA PHE A 48 7.09 -2.44 15.02
C PHE A 48 6.06 -3.43 15.57
N ARG A 49 6.37 -4.72 15.51
CA ARG A 49 5.50 -5.79 16.01
C ARG A 49 5.23 -5.67 17.51
N GLN A 50 6.25 -5.30 18.29
CA GLN A 50 6.11 -5.08 19.74
C GLN A 50 5.22 -3.87 20.04
N GLU A 51 5.35 -2.79 19.28
CA GLU A 51 4.54 -1.59 19.52
C GLU A 51 3.07 -1.80 19.16
N PHE A 52 2.81 -2.46 18.04
CA PHE A 52 1.45 -2.69 17.56
C PHE A 52 0.82 -4.01 18.03
N GLY A 53 1.55 -4.80 18.81
CA GLY A 53 1.06 -6.09 19.35
C GLY A 53 0.98 -7.17 18.26
N GLY A 54 0.43 -8.28 18.53
CA GLY A 54 0.34 -9.53 17.79
C GLY A 54 0.60 -9.53 16.27
N THR A 55 1.02 -10.68 15.76
CA THR A 55 1.25 -10.91 14.33
C THR A 55 0.33 -12.00 13.82
N ARG A 56 0.15 -12.05 12.50
CA ARG A 56 -0.51 -13.18 11.82
C ARG A 56 0.52 -14.21 11.40
N ASP A 57 0.17 -15.48 11.60
CA ASP A 57 1.01 -16.59 11.19
C ASP A 57 0.95 -16.78 9.68
N LEU A 58 2.05 -16.43 9.01
CA LEU A 58 2.28 -16.74 7.60
C LEU A 58 3.20 -17.94 7.46
N PRO A 59 3.02 -18.78 6.43
CA PRO A 59 3.87 -19.92 6.18
C PRO A 59 5.32 -19.54 5.94
N ASP A 60 6.24 -20.46 6.22
CA ASP A 60 7.66 -20.25 6.00
C ASP A 60 8.03 -20.45 4.54
N VAL A 61 7.85 -19.43 3.76
CA VAL A 61 8.20 -19.39 2.33
C VAL A 61 9.17 -18.27 2.08
N ARG A 62 10.26 -18.57 1.37
CA ARG A 62 11.27 -17.57 1.01
C ARG A 62 11.18 -17.25 -0.47
N PHE A 63 10.75 -16.06 -0.77
CA PHE A 63 10.77 -15.48 -2.11
C PHE A 63 10.89 -13.95 -2.00
N PHE A 64 11.24 -13.31 -3.12
CA PHE A 64 11.17 -11.87 -3.24
C PHE A 64 10.57 -11.48 -4.60
N LEU A 65 9.75 -10.43 -4.62
CA LEU A 65 9.11 -9.93 -5.83
C LEU A 65 9.86 -8.70 -6.36
N PHE A 66 10.15 -8.73 -7.64
CA PHE A 66 10.69 -7.62 -8.41
C PHE A 66 9.70 -7.14 -9.45
N GLY A 67 9.91 -5.94 -9.95
CA GLY A 67 9.08 -5.33 -10.98
C GLY A 67 8.08 -4.35 -10.39
N MET A 68 8.56 -3.38 -9.62
CA MET A 68 7.76 -2.26 -9.12
C MET A 68 7.20 -1.40 -10.27
N GLY A 69 6.02 -0.81 -10.07
CA GLY A 69 5.37 0.00 -11.11
C GLY A 69 4.95 -0.84 -12.34
N PRO A 70 4.98 -0.26 -13.55
CA PRO A 70 4.55 -0.96 -14.78
C PRO A 70 5.57 -1.96 -15.32
N ARG A 71 6.67 -2.21 -14.60
CA ARG A 71 7.75 -3.13 -14.99
C ARG A 71 7.24 -4.57 -15.09
N ALA A 72 7.95 -5.40 -15.87
CA ALA A 72 7.77 -6.85 -15.87
C ALA A 72 7.99 -7.42 -14.46
N LYS A 73 7.17 -8.41 -14.10
CA LYS A 73 7.12 -8.97 -12.73
C LYS A 73 7.95 -10.24 -12.66
N PHE A 74 8.81 -10.32 -11.64
CA PHE A 74 9.63 -11.50 -11.40
C PHE A 74 9.54 -11.96 -9.96
N ILE A 75 9.72 -13.28 -9.76
CA ILE A 75 9.89 -13.90 -8.44
C ILE A 75 11.30 -14.44 -8.34
N TYR A 76 12.02 -14.00 -7.34
CA TYR A 76 13.23 -14.70 -6.91
C TYR A 76 12.87 -15.78 -5.90
N ARG A 77 13.42 -16.99 -6.09
CA ARG A 77 13.29 -18.10 -5.16
C ARG A 77 14.47 -19.06 -5.28
N SER A 78 15.23 -19.23 -4.21
CA SER A 78 16.30 -20.27 -4.08
C SER A 78 17.20 -20.35 -5.31
N GLY A 79 17.90 -19.27 -5.67
CA GLY A 79 18.82 -19.21 -6.80
C GLY A 79 18.15 -19.14 -8.17
N ARG A 80 16.85 -18.98 -8.26
CA ARG A 80 16.13 -18.83 -9.53
C ARG A 80 15.35 -17.52 -9.57
N LEU A 81 15.43 -16.85 -10.70
CA LEU A 81 14.57 -15.73 -11.05
C LEU A 81 13.55 -16.22 -12.07
N LEU A 82 12.29 -16.13 -11.73
CA LEU A 82 11.17 -16.61 -12.52
C LEU A 82 10.34 -15.45 -13.02
N ASP A 83 9.82 -15.53 -14.24
CA ASP A 83 8.70 -14.68 -14.65
C ASP A 83 7.49 -14.96 -13.76
N ALA A 84 6.93 -13.91 -13.16
CA ALA A 84 5.92 -14.07 -12.12
C ALA A 84 4.55 -14.52 -12.64
N HIS A 85 4.28 -14.35 -13.92
CA HIS A 85 3.00 -14.76 -14.50
C HIS A 85 3.04 -16.19 -15.06
N SER A 86 4.13 -16.55 -15.73
CA SER A 86 4.27 -17.86 -16.37
C SER A 86 5.00 -18.91 -15.50
N GLY A 87 5.76 -18.45 -14.50
CA GLY A 87 6.67 -19.32 -13.75
C GLY A 87 7.90 -19.77 -14.53
N ALA A 88 8.11 -19.27 -15.75
CA ALA A 88 9.27 -19.61 -16.57
C ALA A 88 10.57 -19.12 -15.94
N VAL A 89 11.62 -19.93 -15.99
CA VAL A 89 12.93 -19.57 -15.46
C VAL A 89 13.58 -18.56 -16.40
N VAL A 90 13.84 -17.35 -15.88
CA VAL A 90 14.55 -16.26 -16.60
C VAL A 90 16.05 -16.38 -16.38
N ARG A 91 16.46 -16.63 -15.15
CA ARG A 91 17.85 -16.90 -14.78
C ARG A 91 17.91 -17.92 -13.64
N GLN A 92 19.02 -18.66 -13.60
CA GLN A 92 19.29 -19.62 -12.54
C GLN A 92 20.77 -19.62 -12.20
N TRP A 93 21.07 -19.70 -10.89
CA TRP A 93 22.41 -19.76 -10.33
C TRP A 93 22.53 -20.98 -9.42
N ASN A 94 23.71 -21.58 -9.41
CA ASN A 94 24.05 -22.62 -8.43
C ASN A 94 24.57 -21.93 -7.17
N ILE A 95 23.72 -21.78 -6.16
CA ILE A 95 24.01 -21.00 -4.96
C ILE A 95 24.36 -21.90 -3.79
N GLU A 96 25.30 -21.42 -2.96
CA GLU A 96 25.56 -21.95 -1.63
C GLU A 96 24.66 -21.28 -0.58
N SER A 97 24.50 -19.97 -0.70
CA SER A 97 23.63 -19.21 0.19
C SER A 97 22.92 -18.06 -0.52
N ASP A 98 21.82 -17.56 0.06
CA ASP A 98 21.16 -16.35 -0.35
C ASP A 98 20.70 -15.50 0.85
N THR A 99 20.62 -14.19 0.64
CA THR A 99 20.11 -13.24 1.62
C THR A 99 19.14 -12.29 0.93
N ILE A 100 17.86 -12.39 1.26
CA ILE A 100 16.82 -11.45 0.85
C ILE A 100 16.85 -10.26 1.79
N ILE A 101 16.94 -9.04 1.24
CA ILE A 101 17.00 -7.78 2.00
C ILE A 101 15.82 -6.91 1.54
N PRO A 102 14.62 -7.11 2.07
CA PRO A 102 13.41 -6.47 1.56
C PRO A 102 13.47 -4.94 1.47
N PRO A 103 13.98 -4.20 2.48
CA PRO A 103 14.06 -2.74 2.41
C PRO A 103 15.09 -2.21 1.41
N ASP A 104 16.02 -3.05 0.94
CA ASP A 104 16.97 -2.69 -0.11
C ASP A 104 16.49 -3.08 -1.50
N TYR A 105 15.29 -3.67 -1.56
CA TYR A 105 14.68 -4.17 -2.80
C TYR A 105 15.58 -5.16 -3.52
N GLY A 106 16.24 -6.04 -2.76
CA GLY A 106 17.26 -6.88 -3.34
C GLY A 106 17.51 -8.21 -2.67
N VAL A 107 18.26 -9.03 -3.39
CA VAL A 107 18.74 -10.34 -2.96
C VAL A 107 20.22 -10.42 -3.26
N VAL A 108 20.99 -10.93 -2.33
CA VAL A 108 22.42 -11.24 -2.50
C VAL A 108 22.60 -12.74 -2.48
N LEU A 109 23.28 -13.27 -3.48
CA LEU A 109 23.58 -14.69 -3.67
C LEU A 109 25.08 -14.92 -3.49
N GLU A 110 25.44 -16.07 -2.96
CA GLU A 110 26.80 -16.58 -2.92
C GLU A 110 26.82 -17.93 -3.63
N THR A 111 27.64 -18.07 -4.65
CA THR A 111 27.77 -19.31 -5.42
C THR A 111 28.82 -20.22 -4.79
N GLY A 112 28.80 -21.51 -5.13
CA GLY A 112 29.74 -22.49 -4.58
C GLY A 112 31.21 -22.26 -4.96
N ASP A 113 31.50 -21.42 -5.96
CA ASP A 113 32.85 -20.97 -6.34
C ASP A 113 33.24 -19.64 -5.69
N GLY A 114 32.39 -19.11 -4.79
CA GLY A 114 32.65 -17.90 -4.02
C GLY A 114 32.32 -16.59 -4.75
N GLU A 115 31.69 -16.66 -5.92
CA GLU A 115 31.21 -15.46 -6.58
C GLU A 115 30.00 -14.89 -5.82
N ARG A 116 29.96 -13.54 -5.74
CA ARG A 116 28.84 -12.81 -5.17
C ARG A 116 28.03 -12.17 -6.28
N ILE A 117 26.75 -12.48 -6.32
CA ILE A 117 25.76 -11.94 -7.25
C ILE A 117 24.73 -11.12 -6.46
N ALA A 118 24.30 -9.99 -7.00
CA ALA A 118 23.20 -9.23 -6.44
C ALA A 118 22.10 -9.04 -7.49
N ILE A 119 20.85 -9.21 -7.08
CA ILE A 119 19.68 -8.79 -7.82
C ILE A 119 19.09 -7.63 -7.05
N VAL A 120 19.02 -6.44 -7.65
CA VAL A 120 18.58 -5.21 -6.96
C VAL A 120 17.63 -4.45 -7.86
N GLU A 121 16.55 -3.95 -7.30
CA GLU A 121 15.65 -3.04 -7.98
C GLU A 121 15.86 -1.61 -7.47
N ASP A 122 16.14 -0.68 -8.39
CA ASP A 122 16.30 0.74 -8.08
C ASP A 122 15.23 1.58 -8.80
N GLU A 123 15.38 2.91 -8.74
CA GLU A 123 14.47 3.83 -9.40
C GLU A 123 14.37 3.66 -10.92
N ASN A 124 15.33 3.01 -11.56
CA ASN A 124 15.42 2.91 -13.02
C ASN A 124 15.05 1.53 -13.57
N ALA A 125 15.48 0.45 -12.89
CA ALA A 125 15.29 -0.92 -13.39
C ALA A 125 15.51 -1.98 -12.29
N VAL A 126 15.29 -3.25 -12.65
CA VAL A 126 15.82 -4.41 -11.92
C VAL A 126 17.15 -4.80 -12.55
N TRP A 127 18.17 -4.92 -11.73
CA TRP A 127 19.53 -5.17 -12.12
C TRP A 127 20.03 -6.51 -11.62
N VAL A 128 20.84 -7.17 -12.42
CA VAL A 128 21.72 -8.26 -11.96
C VAL A 128 23.14 -7.76 -12.00
N GLU A 129 23.80 -7.85 -10.86
CA GLU A 129 25.22 -7.51 -10.66
C GLU A 129 25.99 -8.82 -10.47
N GLU A 130 26.81 -9.18 -11.44
CA GLU A 130 27.52 -10.46 -11.54
C GLU A 130 28.87 -10.23 -12.20
N SER A 131 29.96 -10.78 -11.67
CA SER A 131 31.32 -10.66 -12.21
C SER A 131 31.73 -9.21 -12.49
N GLY A 132 31.35 -8.28 -11.62
CA GLY A 132 31.64 -6.84 -11.78
C GLY A 132 30.85 -6.14 -12.88
N ARG A 133 29.89 -6.82 -13.49
CA ARG A 133 28.97 -6.24 -14.49
C ARG A 133 27.60 -6.00 -13.90
N ARG A 134 26.96 -4.91 -14.29
CA ARG A 134 25.59 -4.57 -13.92
C ARG A 134 24.73 -4.56 -15.18
N VAL A 135 23.74 -5.44 -15.26
CA VAL A 135 22.89 -5.62 -16.44
C VAL A 135 21.42 -5.49 -16.01
N ALA A 136 20.67 -4.63 -16.71
CA ALA A 136 19.24 -4.51 -16.48
C ALA A 136 18.50 -5.73 -17.04
N ILE A 137 17.49 -6.19 -16.31
CA ILE A 137 16.58 -7.24 -16.81
C ILE A 137 15.63 -6.61 -17.82
N GLU A 138 15.40 -7.31 -18.92
CA GLU A 138 14.50 -6.85 -19.98
C GLU A 138 13.08 -6.60 -19.44
N GLY A 139 12.44 -5.53 -19.91
CA GLY A 139 11.09 -5.14 -19.51
C GLY A 139 11.00 -4.47 -18.14
N THR A 140 12.13 -4.16 -17.47
CA THR A 140 12.11 -3.52 -16.16
C THR A 140 12.49 -2.03 -16.18
N GLN A 141 12.87 -1.47 -17.33
CA GLN A 141 13.30 -0.09 -17.45
C GLN A 141 12.11 0.87 -17.44
N ALA A 142 11.71 1.31 -16.26
CA ALA A 142 10.70 2.35 -16.08
C ALA A 142 11.03 3.16 -14.81
N PRO A 143 11.00 4.51 -14.88
CA PRO A 143 11.38 5.35 -13.75
C PRO A 143 10.35 5.28 -12.62
N LEU A 144 10.83 5.21 -11.39
CA LEU A 144 10.05 5.23 -10.15
C LEU A 144 10.67 6.21 -9.16
N LYS A 145 9.94 6.54 -8.10
CA LYS A 145 10.49 7.23 -6.92
C LYS A 145 10.49 6.27 -5.74
N LEU A 146 11.66 6.09 -5.16
CA LEU A 146 11.88 5.18 -4.03
C LEU A 146 12.40 5.98 -2.81
N PRO A 147 11.52 6.71 -2.11
CA PRO A 147 11.92 7.50 -0.96
C PRO A 147 12.54 6.61 0.12
N THR A 148 13.57 7.14 0.77
CA THR A 148 14.30 6.43 1.82
C THR A 148 13.58 6.45 3.16
N PHE A 149 12.66 7.40 3.37
CA PHE A 149 12.01 7.69 4.66
C PHE A 149 12.99 8.00 5.77
N GLU A 150 14.15 8.57 5.42
CA GLU A 150 15.25 8.86 6.33
C GLU A 150 14.77 9.65 7.57
N GLY A 151 15.21 9.18 8.73
CA GLY A 151 14.84 9.76 10.02
C GLY A 151 13.47 9.34 10.56
N HIS A 152 12.72 8.53 9.82
CA HIS A 152 11.52 7.90 10.36
C HIS A 152 11.90 6.66 11.18
N ARG A 153 11.25 6.44 12.34
CA ARG A 153 11.59 5.29 13.21
C ARG A 153 11.34 3.92 12.55
N TYR A 154 10.50 3.86 11.53
CA TYR A 154 10.15 2.68 10.76
C TYR A 154 10.48 2.86 9.27
N GLU A 155 11.63 3.45 8.97
CA GLU A 155 12.05 3.76 7.60
C GLU A 155 12.12 2.52 6.70
N ARG A 156 12.60 1.40 7.24
CA ARG A 156 12.76 0.13 6.49
C ARG A 156 11.43 -0.58 6.30
N VAL A 157 10.59 -0.56 7.31
CA VAL A 157 9.23 -1.12 7.23
C VAL A 157 8.41 -0.34 6.19
N LEU A 158 8.50 0.99 6.19
CA LEU A 158 7.83 1.85 5.19
C LEU A 158 8.31 1.55 3.77
N ARG A 159 9.62 1.31 3.58
CA ARG A 159 10.17 0.92 2.28
C ARG A 159 9.57 -0.39 1.78
N VAL A 160 9.45 -1.40 2.65
CA VAL A 160 8.86 -2.69 2.29
C VAL A 160 7.37 -2.55 1.97
N LEU A 161 6.60 -1.86 2.79
CA LEU A 161 5.17 -1.60 2.51
C LEU A 161 4.97 -0.84 1.19
N HIS A 162 5.83 0.15 0.91
CA HIS A 162 5.80 0.89 -0.35
C HIS A 162 6.13 -0.01 -1.55
N GLN A 163 7.11 -0.91 -1.41
CA GLN A 163 7.43 -1.90 -2.44
C GLN A 163 6.24 -2.84 -2.69
N GLU A 164 5.54 -3.30 -1.64
CA GLU A 164 4.35 -4.12 -1.76
C GLU A 164 3.19 -3.42 -2.50
N LEU A 165 3.08 -2.09 -2.39
CA LEU A 165 2.17 -1.31 -3.20
C LEU A 165 2.63 -1.22 -4.66
N LEU A 166 3.91 -0.92 -4.88
CA LEU A 166 4.44 -0.69 -6.21
C LEU A 166 4.43 -1.95 -7.08
N VAL A 167 4.68 -3.14 -6.53
CA VAL A 167 4.62 -4.39 -7.31
C VAL A 167 3.21 -4.71 -7.82
N ASN A 168 2.18 -4.14 -7.21
CA ASN A 168 0.79 -4.29 -7.61
C ASN A 168 0.29 -3.22 -8.59
N VAL A 169 1.17 -2.38 -9.10
CA VAL A 169 0.89 -1.53 -10.27
C VAL A 169 1.18 -2.35 -11.52
N THR A 170 0.18 -2.45 -12.39
CA THR A 170 0.28 -3.17 -13.66
C THR A 170 0.07 -2.21 -14.83
N PRO A 171 0.32 -2.60 -16.09
CA PRO A 171 -0.03 -1.78 -17.25
C PRO A 171 -1.53 -1.43 -17.33
N ALA A 172 -2.41 -2.26 -16.73
CA ALA A 172 -3.85 -1.99 -16.65
C ALA A 172 -4.21 -0.97 -15.54
N GLY A 173 -3.30 -0.69 -14.61
CA GLY A 173 -3.49 0.16 -13.44
C GLY A 173 -3.21 -0.56 -12.12
N PRO A 174 -3.59 0.03 -10.97
CA PRO A 174 -3.37 -0.53 -9.65
C PRO A 174 -4.35 -1.67 -9.35
N VAL A 175 -3.85 -2.84 -8.96
CA VAL A 175 -4.67 -4.02 -8.64
C VAL A 175 -4.46 -4.42 -7.18
N PRO A 176 -5.45 -5.09 -6.54
CA PRO A 176 -5.31 -5.51 -5.14
C PRO A 176 -4.15 -6.47 -4.90
N ASN A 177 -3.92 -7.38 -5.84
CA ASN A 177 -2.79 -8.32 -5.89
C ASN A 177 -2.66 -8.81 -7.32
N PHE A 178 -1.52 -8.60 -7.97
CA PHE A 178 -1.32 -8.91 -9.38
C PHE A 178 -1.34 -10.41 -9.72
N PHE A 179 -1.18 -11.29 -8.73
CA PHE A 179 -1.35 -12.75 -8.92
C PHE A 179 -2.80 -13.19 -8.99
N VAL A 180 -3.71 -12.39 -8.45
CA VAL A 180 -5.11 -12.78 -8.24
C VAL A 180 -6.04 -11.95 -9.13
N TYR A 181 -5.78 -10.64 -9.17
CA TYR A 181 -6.69 -9.68 -9.79
C TYR A 181 -6.11 -9.13 -11.08
N SER A 182 -6.81 -9.33 -12.18
CA SER A 182 -6.38 -8.84 -13.50
C SER A 182 -6.85 -7.42 -13.82
N LYS A 183 -7.71 -6.84 -12.99
CA LYS A 183 -8.31 -5.51 -13.20
C LYS A 183 -8.12 -4.62 -11.98
N PRO A 184 -7.92 -3.31 -12.21
CA PRO A 184 -7.92 -2.33 -11.13
C PRO A 184 -9.25 -2.27 -10.40
N TRP A 185 -9.20 -2.17 -9.08
CA TRP A 185 -10.35 -1.91 -8.23
C TRP A 185 -10.29 -0.47 -7.73
N TYR A 186 -11.43 0.23 -7.71
CA TYR A 186 -11.46 1.63 -7.27
C TYR A 186 -11.09 1.76 -5.80
N ARG A 187 -11.49 0.81 -4.98
CA ARG A 187 -11.20 0.76 -3.55
C ARG A 187 -9.70 0.69 -3.28
N ASP A 188 -9.04 -0.29 -3.86
CA ASP A 188 -7.59 -0.47 -3.72
C ASP A 188 -6.81 0.66 -4.41
N GLY A 189 -7.23 1.04 -5.61
CA GLY A 189 -6.63 2.13 -6.36
C GLY A 189 -6.69 3.46 -5.62
N ALA A 190 -7.77 3.76 -4.91
CA ALA A 190 -7.89 4.97 -4.11
C ALA A 190 -6.93 4.97 -2.91
N MET A 191 -6.81 3.85 -2.20
CA MET A 191 -5.86 3.70 -1.10
C MET A 191 -4.41 3.76 -1.57
N MET A 192 -4.09 3.08 -2.68
CA MET A 192 -2.76 3.16 -3.30
C MET A 192 -2.43 4.58 -3.76
N ALA A 193 -3.39 5.30 -4.35
CA ALA A 193 -3.20 6.67 -4.81
C ALA A 193 -2.90 7.64 -3.66
N LEU A 194 -3.47 7.43 -2.47
CA LEU A 194 -3.11 8.17 -1.25
C LEU A 194 -1.62 7.96 -0.92
N ALA A 195 -1.15 6.71 -0.89
CA ALA A 195 0.26 6.42 -0.64
C ALA A 195 1.18 6.95 -1.75
N PHE A 196 0.77 6.85 -3.01
CA PHE A 196 1.55 7.36 -4.14
C PHE A 196 1.61 8.89 -4.20
N ARG A 197 0.60 9.59 -3.69
CA ARG A 197 0.66 11.04 -3.50
C ARG A 197 1.79 11.41 -2.51
N GLU A 198 1.87 10.72 -1.38
CA GLU A 198 2.89 10.95 -0.34
C GLU A 198 4.31 10.60 -0.81
N THR A 199 4.44 9.62 -1.71
CA THR A 199 5.74 9.14 -2.20
C THR A 199 6.16 9.72 -3.55
N GLY A 200 5.32 10.59 -4.14
CA GLY A 200 5.59 11.22 -5.44
C GLY A 200 5.45 10.28 -6.64
N ASN A 201 4.77 9.14 -6.47
CA ASN A 201 4.52 8.12 -7.50
C ASN A 201 3.12 8.21 -8.15
N LEU A 202 2.36 9.25 -7.87
CA LEU A 202 1.01 9.41 -8.41
C LEU A 202 0.96 9.32 -9.94
N GLY A 203 2.05 9.71 -10.61
CA GLY A 203 2.20 9.56 -12.06
C GLY A 203 1.98 8.15 -12.59
N LEU A 204 2.28 7.11 -11.79
CA LEU A 204 2.12 5.71 -12.19
C LEU A 204 0.67 5.29 -12.43
N VAL A 205 -0.27 5.96 -11.80
CA VAL A 205 -1.71 5.66 -11.90
C VAL A 205 -2.50 6.77 -12.60
N ARG A 206 -1.82 7.85 -13.03
CA ARG A 206 -2.44 9.03 -13.60
C ARG A 206 -3.27 8.73 -14.85
N ASP A 207 -2.70 7.99 -15.80
CA ASP A 207 -3.37 7.72 -17.08
C ASP A 207 -4.54 6.75 -16.89
N TRP A 208 -4.43 5.79 -15.97
CA TRP A 208 -5.56 4.97 -15.55
C TRP A 208 -6.70 5.83 -15.00
N ILE A 209 -6.41 6.75 -14.07
CA ILE A 209 -7.42 7.63 -13.47
C ILE A 209 -8.07 8.52 -14.55
N LEU A 210 -7.26 9.15 -15.42
CA LEU A 210 -7.79 9.98 -16.52
C LEU A 210 -8.63 9.19 -17.51
N GLY A 211 -8.39 7.88 -17.62
CA GLY A 211 -9.15 6.95 -18.43
C GLY A 211 -10.47 6.48 -17.83
N LEU A 212 -10.74 6.75 -16.55
CA LEU A 212 -11.98 6.31 -15.90
C LEU A 212 -13.21 6.95 -16.55
N ARG A 213 -14.23 6.13 -16.85
CA ARG A 213 -15.47 6.57 -17.47
C ARG A 213 -16.71 6.06 -16.73
N GLU A 214 -16.59 4.96 -16.01
CA GLU A 214 -17.71 4.31 -15.34
C GLU A 214 -17.72 4.63 -13.85
N PRO A 215 -18.88 4.87 -13.22
CA PRO A 215 -18.99 5.13 -11.79
C PRO A 215 -18.58 3.93 -10.92
N TYR A 216 -18.58 2.74 -11.50
CA TYR A 216 -18.32 1.48 -10.80
C TYR A 216 -17.27 0.67 -11.55
N ASP A 217 -16.37 0.02 -10.84
CA ASP A 217 -15.43 -0.94 -11.44
C ASP A 217 -16.08 -2.30 -11.76
N ARG A 218 -17.17 -2.64 -11.07
CA ARG A 218 -17.95 -3.88 -11.24
C ARG A 218 -17.13 -5.17 -11.05
N ASN A 219 -16.00 -5.10 -10.41
CA ASN A 219 -15.10 -6.25 -10.27
C ASN A 219 -15.62 -7.29 -9.28
N ASN A 220 -16.48 -6.89 -8.36
CA ASN A 220 -17.10 -7.79 -7.38
C ASN A 220 -18.39 -8.39 -7.95
N GLY A 221 -18.26 -9.42 -8.79
CA GLY A 221 -19.40 -10.13 -9.37
C GLY A 221 -20.34 -9.26 -10.22
N GLY A 222 -19.86 -8.15 -10.78
CA GLY A 222 -20.66 -7.22 -11.59
C GLY A 222 -21.48 -6.22 -10.79
N MET A 223 -21.37 -6.21 -9.45
CA MET A 223 -22.15 -5.33 -8.58
C MET A 223 -21.82 -3.85 -8.79
N THR A 224 -22.82 -3.02 -8.48
CA THR A 224 -22.66 -1.57 -8.36
C THR A 224 -22.49 -1.23 -6.88
N GLU A 225 -21.27 -0.99 -6.47
CA GLU A 225 -20.92 -0.75 -5.07
C GLU A 225 -20.87 0.76 -4.79
N PRO A 226 -21.65 1.29 -3.85
CA PRO A 226 -21.78 2.75 -3.66
C PRO A 226 -20.51 3.43 -3.13
N ASP A 227 -19.57 2.71 -2.49
CA ASP A 227 -18.28 3.27 -2.12
C ASP A 227 -17.44 3.67 -3.34
N ASN A 228 -17.62 3.00 -4.49
CA ASN A 228 -16.97 3.35 -5.74
C ASN A 228 -17.26 4.80 -6.18
N LEU A 229 -18.44 5.32 -5.86
CA LEU A 229 -18.82 6.68 -6.24
C LEU A 229 -17.89 7.73 -5.62
N GLY A 230 -17.65 7.62 -4.33
CA GLY A 230 -16.71 8.49 -3.62
C GLY A 230 -15.26 8.26 -4.03
N GLN A 231 -14.87 7.01 -4.17
CA GLN A 231 -13.53 6.61 -4.59
C GLN A 231 -13.20 7.13 -5.99
N ALA A 232 -14.12 6.99 -6.95
CA ALA A 232 -13.96 7.51 -8.31
C ALA A 232 -13.78 9.03 -8.33
N MET A 233 -14.60 9.78 -7.61
CA MET A 233 -14.45 11.24 -7.49
C MET A 233 -13.13 11.62 -6.84
N PHE A 234 -12.73 10.93 -5.78
CA PHE A 234 -11.46 11.17 -5.12
C PHE A 234 -10.29 10.92 -6.08
N LEU A 235 -10.27 9.78 -6.77
CA LEU A 235 -9.24 9.47 -7.77
C LEU A 235 -9.15 10.57 -8.83
N VAL A 236 -10.28 11.00 -9.38
CA VAL A 236 -10.32 12.09 -10.36
C VAL A 236 -9.70 13.37 -9.78
N SER A 237 -10.01 13.72 -8.53
CA SER A 237 -9.50 14.93 -7.89
C SER A 237 -7.98 15.02 -7.78
N LEU A 238 -7.29 13.87 -7.84
CA LEU A 238 -5.82 13.80 -7.75
C LEU A 238 -5.11 14.25 -9.02
N VAL A 239 -5.78 14.18 -10.19
CA VAL A 239 -5.14 14.35 -11.50
C VAL A 239 -5.96 15.23 -12.45
N SER A 240 -7.19 15.58 -12.09
CA SER A 240 -8.14 16.36 -12.88
C SER A 240 -9.02 17.23 -11.97
N ASP A 241 -10.17 17.66 -12.45
CA ASP A 241 -11.10 18.51 -11.72
C ASP A 241 -12.57 18.04 -11.87
N ARG A 242 -13.49 18.83 -11.32
CA ARG A 242 -14.94 18.55 -11.37
C ARG A 242 -15.56 18.48 -12.77
N ASN A 243 -14.84 18.91 -13.80
CA ASN A 243 -15.34 18.85 -15.18
C ASN A 243 -15.01 17.52 -15.86
N HIS A 244 -14.27 16.63 -15.18
CA HIS A 244 -14.02 15.29 -15.72
C HIS A 244 -15.34 14.56 -15.98
N PRO A 245 -15.54 13.91 -17.14
CA PRO A 245 -16.82 13.31 -17.53
C PRO A 245 -17.40 12.32 -16.53
N LEU A 246 -16.53 11.60 -15.80
CA LEU A 246 -16.95 10.66 -14.77
C LEU A 246 -17.72 11.33 -13.63
N VAL A 247 -17.38 12.58 -13.26
CA VAL A 247 -17.99 13.28 -12.12
C VAL A 247 -19.49 13.46 -12.34
N ALA A 248 -19.91 13.92 -13.51
CA ALA A 248 -21.33 14.08 -13.83
C ALA A 248 -22.09 12.72 -13.79
N ARG A 249 -21.43 11.63 -14.25
CA ARG A 249 -22.01 10.29 -14.20
C ARG A 249 -22.15 9.77 -12.76
N VAL A 250 -21.15 10.01 -11.91
CA VAL A 250 -21.22 9.65 -10.49
C VAL A 250 -22.35 10.39 -9.79
N LEU A 251 -22.45 11.71 -10.01
CA LEU A 251 -23.53 12.52 -9.42
C LEU A 251 -24.93 12.04 -9.84
N ALA A 252 -25.08 11.58 -11.08
CA ALA A 252 -26.33 11.03 -11.57
C ALA A 252 -26.73 9.68 -10.90
N GLU A 253 -25.75 8.93 -10.39
CA GLU A 253 -26.00 7.65 -9.71
C GLU A 253 -26.35 7.80 -8.22
N LEU A 254 -26.00 8.94 -7.57
CA LEU A 254 -26.17 9.14 -6.14
C LEU A 254 -27.62 8.91 -5.64
N PRO A 255 -28.67 9.40 -6.34
CA PRO A 255 -30.05 9.24 -5.86
C PRO A 255 -30.49 7.78 -5.64
N ARG A 256 -29.83 6.83 -6.30
CA ARG A 256 -30.13 5.40 -6.15
C ARG A 256 -29.78 4.86 -4.76
N PHE A 257 -28.79 5.46 -4.10
CA PHE A 257 -28.24 5.00 -2.83
C PHE A 257 -28.59 5.92 -1.67
N GLU A 258 -29.20 7.07 -1.93
CA GLU A 258 -29.57 8.04 -0.90
C GLU A 258 -30.61 7.47 0.07
N ARG A 259 -30.40 7.76 1.34
CA ARG A 259 -31.35 7.52 2.44
C ARG A 259 -31.37 8.75 3.34
N GLN A 260 -32.55 8.99 3.91
CA GLN A 260 -32.72 10.02 4.94
C GLN A 260 -32.58 9.39 6.32
N GLY A 261 -31.68 9.93 7.12
CA GLY A 261 -31.47 9.53 8.52
C GLY A 261 -31.78 10.68 9.48
N PRO A 262 -31.65 10.43 10.79
CA PRO A 262 -31.88 11.46 11.82
C PRO A 262 -30.91 12.65 11.75
N GLN A 263 -29.66 12.41 11.29
CA GLN A 263 -28.65 13.46 11.16
C GLN A 263 -28.71 14.18 9.82
N GLY A 264 -29.30 13.58 8.80
CA GLY A 264 -29.35 14.10 7.45
C GLY A 264 -29.30 13.01 6.40
N LYS A 265 -28.98 13.38 5.17
CA LYS A 265 -28.90 12.50 4.03
C LYS A 265 -27.59 11.73 4.02
N TYR A 266 -27.64 10.43 3.74
CA TYR A 266 -26.45 9.57 3.59
C TYR A 266 -26.64 8.60 2.44
N ILE A 267 -25.59 7.88 2.03
CA ILE A 267 -25.69 6.81 1.03
C ILE A 267 -25.50 5.44 1.67
N VAL A 268 -26.21 4.44 1.15
CA VAL A 268 -26.06 3.05 1.53
C VAL A 268 -26.44 2.10 0.41
N GLY A 269 -25.72 1.01 0.32
CA GLY A 269 -25.94 -0.13 -0.54
C GLY A 269 -24.92 -1.21 -0.21
N LYS A 270 -24.86 -2.25 -1.00
CA LYS A 270 -23.94 -3.36 -0.74
C LYS A 270 -22.56 -3.06 -1.33
N SER A 271 -21.53 -3.13 -0.48
CA SER A 271 -20.13 -3.28 -0.86
C SER A 271 -19.63 -4.56 -0.20
N ASP A 272 -18.92 -5.42 -0.93
CA ASP A 272 -18.55 -6.76 -0.48
C ASP A 272 -19.72 -7.55 0.15
N PHE A 273 -20.88 -7.49 -0.52
CA PHE A 273 -22.13 -8.18 -0.15
C PHE A 273 -22.82 -7.69 1.12
N ALA A 274 -22.28 -6.69 1.83
CA ALA A 274 -22.87 -6.09 3.03
C ALA A 274 -23.06 -4.57 2.87
N GLU A 275 -23.91 -3.99 3.72
CA GLU A 275 -24.11 -2.54 3.78
C GLU A 275 -23.05 -1.90 4.70
N HIS A 276 -22.44 -0.81 4.19
CA HIS A 276 -21.41 -0.05 4.90
C HIS A 276 -21.70 1.46 4.85
N PRO A 277 -22.82 1.92 5.45
CA PRO A 277 -23.31 3.28 5.27
C PRO A 277 -22.34 4.36 5.79
N VAL A 278 -21.60 4.10 6.86
CA VAL A 278 -20.61 5.06 7.40
C VAL A 278 -19.43 5.17 6.44
N TYR A 279 -18.87 4.06 6.05
CA TYR A 279 -17.74 3.99 5.12
C TYR A 279 -18.07 4.59 3.75
N GLN A 280 -19.19 4.19 3.17
CA GLN A 280 -19.65 4.66 1.86
C GLN A 280 -19.92 6.17 1.86
N THR A 281 -20.58 6.68 2.90
CA THR A 281 -20.83 8.12 3.04
C THR A 281 -19.55 8.92 3.26
N LYS A 282 -18.60 8.41 4.05
CA LYS A 282 -17.29 9.05 4.22
C LYS A 282 -16.55 9.17 2.88
N TRP A 283 -16.49 8.10 2.07
CA TRP A 283 -15.88 8.17 0.73
C TRP A 283 -16.56 9.21 -0.15
N LEU A 284 -17.90 9.22 -0.18
CA LEU A 284 -18.64 10.19 -0.95
C LEU A 284 -18.30 11.63 -0.54
N LYS A 285 -18.37 11.95 0.74
CA LYS A 285 -18.02 13.27 1.28
C LYS A 285 -16.61 13.68 0.88
N TYR A 286 -15.71 12.75 0.91
CA TYR A 286 -14.31 12.98 0.53
C TYR A 286 -14.16 13.32 -0.95
N GLY A 287 -14.74 12.54 -1.78
CA GLY A 287 -14.71 12.80 -3.21
C GLY A 287 -15.35 14.15 -3.56
N LEU A 288 -16.51 14.47 -2.97
CA LEU A 288 -17.19 15.76 -3.17
C LEU A 288 -16.31 16.94 -2.75
N ARG A 289 -15.77 16.91 -1.56
CA ARG A 289 -14.92 17.98 -1.03
C ARG A 289 -13.63 18.15 -1.81
N ALA A 290 -12.98 17.05 -2.18
CA ALA A 290 -11.75 17.08 -2.97
C ALA A 290 -11.95 17.75 -4.34
N LEU A 291 -13.16 17.66 -4.91
CA LEU A 291 -13.54 18.31 -6.16
C LEU A 291 -14.18 19.70 -5.98
N GLY A 292 -14.33 20.17 -4.74
CA GLY A 292 -15.02 21.44 -4.45
C GLY A 292 -16.50 21.43 -4.83
N LEU A 293 -17.14 20.27 -4.72
CA LEU A 293 -18.57 20.07 -4.95
C LEU A 293 -19.38 20.27 -3.66
N PRO A 294 -20.67 20.64 -3.73
CA PRO A 294 -21.55 20.69 -2.56
C PRO A 294 -21.60 19.35 -1.84
N ASP A 295 -21.45 19.37 -0.52
CA ASP A 295 -21.54 18.20 0.35
C ASP A 295 -22.76 18.36 1.27
N GLU A 296 -23.83 17.68 0.91
CA GLU A 296 -25.13 17.70 1.61
C GLU A 296 -25.34 16.44 2.47
N TYR A 297 -24.31 15.62 2.63
CA TYR A 297 -24.41 14.33 3.29
C TYR A 297 -23.86 14.40 4.71
N ASP A 298 -24.48 13.65 5.61
CA ASP A 298 -24.06 13.45 6.97
C ASP A 298 -23.66 11.99 7.22
N VAL A 299 -22.56 11.79 7.94
CA VAL A 299 -22.14 10.45 8.33
C VAL A 299 -23.16 9.90 9.33
N PRO A 300 -23.86 8.79 9.04
CA PRO A 300 -24.87 8.27 9.93
C PRO A 300 -24.26 7.64 11.17
N SER A 301 -24.95 7.76 12.31
CA SER A 301 -24.57 7.05 13.55
C SER A 301 -24.98 5.59 13.49
N LEU A 302 -24.46 4.87 12.51
CA LEU A 302 -24.70 3.45 12.30
C LEU A 302 -23.40 2.68 12.41
N ARG A 303 -23.50 1.43 12.80
CA ARG A 303 -22.36 0.54 12.91
C ARG A 303 -22.11 -0.12 11.53
N ASP A 304 -20.86 -0.09 11.06
CA ASP A 304 -20.44 -0.88 9.90
C ASP A 304 -19.01 -1.38 10.02
N GLY A 305 -18.69 -2.43 9.25
CA GLY A 305 -17.43 -3.13 9.32
C GLY A 305 -16.25 -2.39 8.72
N TYR A 306 -16.50 -1.35 7.92
CA TYR A 306 -15.46 -0.64 7.17
C TYR A 306 -15.20 0.78 7.67
N SER A 307 -15.95 1.26 8.64
CA SER A 307 -15.84 2.65 9.12
C SER A 307 -14.45 3.00 9.61
N ALA A 308 -13.76 2.04 10.23
CA ALA A 308 -12.43 2.24 10.79
C ALA A 308 -11.34 2.48 9.72
N LEU A 309 -11.54 2.03 8.48
CA LEU A 309 -10.57 2.23 7.39
C LEU A 309 -10.37 3.69 6.99
N PHE A 310 -11.23 4.56 7.47
CA PHE A 310 -11.21 5.97 7.10
C PHE A 310 -10.72 6.91 8.17
N TRP A 311 -10.05 6.43 9.15
CA TRP A 311 -9.60 7.24 10.29
C TRP A 311 -8.49 8.24 9.94
N MET A 312 -7.66 7.96 8.95
CA MET A 312 -6.46 8.75 8.71
C MET A 312 -6.69 10.08 8.01
N ASP A 313 -7.20 10.07 6.81
CA ASP A 313 -7.44 11.29 6.03
C ASP A 313 -8.71 12.00 6.44
N TYR A 314 -9.58 11.29 7.06
CA TYR A 314 -10.76 11.77 7.72
C TYR A 314 -10.59 11.76 9.21
N ARG A 315 -9.70 12.53 9.66
CA ARG A 315 -9.65 13.01 11.04
C ARG A 315 -10.93 13.76 11.44
N GLU A 316 -11.88 13.78 10.51
CA GLU A 316 -13.23 14.13 10.80
C GLU A 316 -13.83 13.13 11.74
N ALA A 317 -14.66 13.67 12.58
CA ALA A 317 -15.36 13.01 13.63
C ALA A 317 -15.68 11.54 13.31
N HIS A 318 -14.77 10.66 13.67
CA HIS A 318 -15.13 9.28 13.90
C HIS A 318 -16.28 9.27 14.92
N VAL A 319 -17.34 8.57 14.61
CA VAL A 319 -18.46 8.41 15.53
C VAL A 319 -18.20 7.16 16.37
N PRO A 320 -17.86 7.28 17.67
CA PRO A 320 -17.55 6.13 18.51
C PRO A 320 -18.71 5.13 18.53
N GLY A 321 -18.39 3.85 18.42
CA GLY A 321 -19.37 2.77 18.45
C GLY A 321 -20.08 2.49 17.11
N THR A 322 -19.67 3.16 16.02
CA THR A 322 -20.17 2.84 14.67
C THR A 322 -19.35 1.75 13.97
N ASP A 323 -18.21 1.36 14.53
CA ASP A 323 -17.33 0.36 13.95
C ASP A 323 -17.79 -1.06 14.28
N SER A 324 -17.49 -1.98 13.36
CA SER A 324 -17.59 -3.41 13.61
C SER A 324 -16.25 -3.96 14.08
N ASP A 325 -16.25 -4.80 15.11
CA ASP A 325 -15.07 -5.52 15.59
C ASP A 325 -15.14 -7.00 15.17
N ASP A 326 -15.43 -7.26 13.90
CA ASP A 326 -15.41 -8.62 13.36
C ASP A 326 -14.00 -9.05 12.96
N ARG A 327 -13.14 -9.27 13.98
CA ARG A 327 -11.73 -9.64 13.81
C ARG A 327 -11.54 -11.00 13.16
N SER A 328 -12.54 -11.87 13.27
CA SER A 328 -12.46 -13.22 12.70
C SER A 328 -12.60 -13.18 11.19
N LYS A 329 -13.45 -12.31 10.70
CA LYS A 329 -13.76 -12.16 9.27
C LYS A 329 -12.85 -11.14 8.59
N TYR A 330 -12.59 -10.02 9.27
CA TYR A 330 -11.79 -8.91 8.76
C TYR A 330 -10.71 -8.49 9.76
N PRO A 331 -9.61 -9.25 9.87
CA PRO A 331 -8.59 -8.98 10.88
C PRO A 331 -7.96 -7.58 10.81
N TYR A 332 -7.85 -7.03 9.61
CA TYR A 332 -7.33 -5.69 9.38
C TYR A 332 -8.29 -4.57 9.82
N LEU A 333 -9.59 -4.82 9.78
CA LEU A 333 -10.57 -3.90 10.38
C LEU A 333 -10.44 -3.87 11.89
N GLY A 334 -10.22 -5.03 12.50
CA GLY A 334 -9.93 -5.12 13.94
C GLY A 334 -8.69 -4.31 14.31
N TRP A 335 -7.66 -4.34 13.48
CA TRP A 335 -6.47 -3.51 13.68
C TRP A 335 -6.77 -2.01 13.57
N ALA A 336 -7.50 -1.58 12.55
CA ALA A 336 -7.88 -0.18 12.39
C ALA A 336 -8.76 0.32 13.55
N CYS A 337 -9.72 -0.49 14.02
CA CYS A 337 -10.51 -0.22 15.21
C CYS A 337 -9.64 -0.09 16.48
N ASP A 338 -8.66 -0.97 16.65
CA ASP A 338 -7.74 -0.91 17.79
C ASP A 338 -7.01 0.42 17.83
N HIS A 339 -6.51 0.90 16.68
CA HIS A 339 -5.87 2.20 16.61
C HIS A 339 -6.80 3.35 16.97
N PHE A 340 -8.04 3.29 16.53
CA PHE A 340 -9.05 4.28 16.88
C PHE A 340 -9.24 4.41 18.40
N TYR A 341 -9.27 3.29 19.08
CA TYR A 341 -9.50 3.23 20.53
C TYR A 341 -8.22 3.22 21.35
N GLY A 342 -7.07 3.48 20.73
CA GLY A 342 -5.77 3.51 21.40
C GLY A 342 -5.24 2.15 21.83
N HIS A 343 -5.80 1.09 21.29
CA HIS A 343 -5.29 -0.27 21.48
C HIS A 343 -4.17 -0.56 20.47
N LYS A 344 -3.26 -1.44 20.83
CA LYS A 344 -2.17 -1.83 19.97
C LYS A 344 -2.43 -3.20 19.34
N SER A 345 -2.39 -3.27 18.02
CA SER A 345 -2.37 -4.53 17.28
C SER A 345 -1.54 -4.41 16.01
N SER A 346 -0.97 -5.50 15.54
CA SER A 346 -0.19 -5.52 14.30
C SER A 346 -1.00 -6.14 13.16
N PRO A 347 -1.14 -5.46 12.01
CA PRO A 347 -1.82 -6.01 10.85
C PRO A 347 -0.90 -6.87 9.98
N ILE A 348 0.41 -6.84 10.24
CA ILE A 348 1.43 -7.50 9.41
C ILE A 348 1.73 -8.91 9.88
N GLY A 349 2.29 -9.72 8.94
CA GLY A 349 2.67 -11.09 9.22
C GLY A 349 3.91 -11.26 10.07
N ASN A 350 4.15 -12.50 10.46
CA ASN A 350 5.32 -12.92 11.24
C ASN A 350 6.59 -13.10 10.39
N ARG A 351 6.52 -12.88 9.07
CA ARG A 351 7.65 -13.03 8.15
C ARG A 351 8.34 -11.70 7.85
N ASP A 352 9.57 -11.77 7.39
CA ASP A 352 10.32 -10.60 6.96
C ASP A 352 9.76 -10.02 5.64
N TYR A 353 9.21 -10.89 4.79
CA TYR A 353 8.59 -10.57 3.52
C TYR A 353 7.73 -11.76 3.03
N PRO A 354 6.56 -11.54 2.44
CA PRO A 354 5.82 -10.27 2.42
C PRO A 354 5.28 -9.92 3.82
N LEU A 355 4.98 -8.63 4.04
CA LEU A 355 4.37 -8.17 5.28
C LEU A 355 2.85 -8.31 5.27
N THR A 356 2.23 -8.17 4.09
CA THR A 356 0.78 -8.14 3.93
C THR A 356 0.27 -9.29 3.07
N TRP A 357 -0.98 -9.68 3.28
CA TRP A 357 -1.60 -10.80 2.55
C TRP A 357 -3.12 -10.71 2.60
N GLU A 358 -3.77 -11.46 1.73
CA GLU A 358 -5.20 -11.71 1.73
C GLU A 358 -5.46 -13.22 1.86
N GLN A 359 -6.49 -13.59 2.58
CA GLN A 359 -6.91 -14.99 2.70
C GLN A 359 -8.27 -15.20 2.04
N ASN A 360 -8.43 -16.30 1.31
CA ASN A 360 -9.65 -16.64 0.58
C ASN A 360 -10.08 -15.56 -0.43
N ALA A 361 -9.11 -14.99 -1.16
CA ALA A 361 -9.39 -14.01 -2.20
C ALA A 361 -10.41 -14.54 -3.22
N SER A 362 -11.45 -13.75 -3.48
CA SER A 362 -12.62 -14.20 -4.23
C SER A 362 -12.35 -14.55 -5.70
N GLN A 363 -11.32 -13.94 -6.31
CA GLN A 363 -10.94 -14.15 -7.70
C GLN A 363 -9.70 -15.02 -7.88
N ALA A 364 -9.17 -15.60 -6.80
CA ALA A 364 -7.92 -16.33 -6.85
C ALA A 364 -8.03 -17.66 -7.60
N ASN A 365 -7.17 -17.81 -8.59
CA ASN A 365 -6.79 -19.13 -9.09
C ASN A 365 -5.64 -19.66 -8.22
N TYR A 366 -5.99 -20.27 -7.11
CA TYR A 366 -5.00 -20.76 -6.16
C TYR A 366 -4.06 -21.84 -6.74
N ALA A 367 -4.47 -22.55 -7.79
CA ALA A 367 -3.58 -23.48 -8.49
C ALA A 367 -2.44 -22.71 -9.23
N ALA A 368 -2.73 -21.54 -9.79
CA ALA A 368 -1.72 -20.70 -10.42
C ALA A 368 -0.74 -20.08 -9.40
N LEU A 369 -1.17 -19.85 -8.16
CA LEU A 369 -0.31 -19.34 -7.08
C LEU A 369 0.77 -20.35 -6.62
N ALA A 370 0.78 -21.55 -7.15
CA ALA A 370 1.88 -22.51 -6.93
C ALA A 370 3.25 -21.97 -7.41
N VAL A 371 3.26 -20.92 -8.23
CA VAL A 371 4.50 -20.18 -8.57
C VAL A 371 5.16 -19.61 -7.32
N LEU A 372 4.37 -19.09 -6.37
CA LEU A 372 4.88 -18.59 -5.09
C LEU A 372 5.37 -19.76 -4.22
N ASP A 373 4.47 -20.62 -3.87
CA ASP A 373 4.70 -21.90 -3.18
C ASP A 373 3.38 -22.69 -3.11
N PRO A 374 3.40 -24.03 -3.20
CA PRO A 374 2.21 -24.86 -3.03
C PRO A 374 1.44 -24.60 -1.73
N ILE A 375 2.12 -24.19 -0.65
CA ILE A 375 1.49 -23.92 0.64
C ILE A 375 0.59 -22.68 0.59
N TYR A 376 0.90 -21.69 -0.24
CA TYR A 376 0.01 -20.55 -0.44
C TYR A 376 -1.32 -20.96 -1.06
N ALA A 377 -1.27 -21.85 -2.04
CA ALA A 377 -2.47 -22.43 -2.63
C ALA A 377 -3.23 -23.30 -1.63
N ALA A 378 -2.53 -24.15 -0.87
CA ALA A 378 -3.14 -25.02 0.13
C ALA A 378 -3.81 -24.23 1.27
N ARG A 379 -3.21 -23.14 1.72
CA ARG A 379 -3.75 -22.26 2.77
C ARG A 379 -4.65 -21.13 2.23
N LYS A 380 -4.81 -21.05 0.91
CA LYS A 380 -5.59 -19.99 0.22
C LYS A 380 -5.13 -18.58 0.61
N LEU A 381 -3.83 -18.37 0.52
CA LEU A 381 -3.18 -17.08 0.74
C LEU A 381 -2.76 -16.44 -0.58
N SER A 382 -2.83 -15.14 -0.66
CA SER A 382 -2.22 -14.32 -1.70
C SER A 382 -1.44 -13.17 -1.04
N ALA A 383 -0.30 -12.79 -1.62
CA ALA A 383 0.60 -11.81 -1.01
C ALA A 383 1.51 -11.17 -2.06
N PRO A 384 1.82 -9.87 -1.94
CA PRO A 384 1.29 -8.92 -0.96
C PRO A 384 -0.09 -8.40 -1.35
N HIS A 385 -0.83 -7.80 -0.40
CA HIS A 385 -2.16 -7.23 -0.63
C HIS A 385 -2.18 -5.72 -0.41
N THR A 386 -2.62 -4.97 -1.43
CA THR A 386 -2.46 -3.51 -1.49
C THR A 386 -3.27 -2.76 -0.45
N TRP A 387 -4.48 -3.20 -0.14
CA TRP A 387 -5.28 -2.53 0.87
C TRP A 387 -4.57 -2.54 2.22
N HIS A 388 -4.14 -3.72 2.68
CA HIS A 388 -3.43 -3.85 3.94
C HIS A 388 -2.10 -3.08 3.95
N ALA A 389 -1.38 -3.14 2.83
CA ALA A 389 -0.13 -2.40 2.67
C ALA A 389 -0.35 -0.88 2.71
N ALA A 390 -1.36 -0.38 1.98
CA ALA A 390 -1.66 1.05 1.93
C ALA A 390 -2.14 1.59 3.27
N GLU A 391 -3.04 0.87 3.95
CA GLU A 391 -3.53 1.30 5.24
C GLU A 391 -2.43 1.34 6.30
N THR A 392 -1.62 0.28 6.36
CA THR A 392 -0.48 0.23 7.28
C THR A 392 0.55 1.32 6.94
N PHE A 393 0.88 1.49 5.66
CA PHE A 393 1.80 2.53 5.21
C PHE A 393 1.33 3.93 5.61
N LEU A 394 0.09 4.27 5.28
CA LEU A 394 -0.49 5.58 5.56
C LEU A 394 -0.56 5.87 7.07
N TYR A 395 -0.86 4.86 7.85
CA TYR A 395 -0.83 4.98 9.31
C TYR A 395 0.56 5.30 9.82
N VAL A 396 1.54 4.49 9.43
CA VAL A 396 2.92 4.57 9.93
C VAL A 396 3.60 5.85 9.46
N VAL A 397 3.49 6.23 8.19
CA VAL A 397 4.15 7.42 7.64
C VAL A 397 3.67 8.73 8.29
N ASN A 398 2.45 8.74 8.80
CA ASN A 398 1.87 9.92 9.49
C ASN A 398 2.10 9.91 11.00
N ASP A 399 2.60 8.80 11.57
CA ASP A 399 2.92 8.69 13.00
C ASP A 399 4.33 9.25 13.28
N LEU A 400 4.63 10.42 12.75
CA LEU A 400 5.86 11.14 13.12
C LEU A 400 5.79 11.51 14.60
N PRO A 401 6.78 11.15 15.43
CA PRO A 401 6.90 11.74 16.73
C PRO A 401 7.05 13.25 16.54
N SER A 402 6.09 14.01 17.08
CA SER A 402 6.21 15.46 17.13
C SER A 402 7.59 15.81 17.70
N ARG A 403 8.45 16.43 16.90
CA ARG A 403 9.73 16.95 17.35
C ARG A 403 9.42 17.93 18.49
N GLY A 404 9.65 17.46 19.72
CA GLY A 404 9.64 18.21 20.98
C GLY A 404 8.54 19.25 21.11
N GLY A 405 7.42 18.89 21.70
CA GLY A 405 6.44 19.86 22.15
C GLY A 405 4.99 19.40 21.91
N ASP A 406 4.40 19.03 23.01
CA ASP A 406 2.95 19.01 23.24
C ASP A 406 2.13 18.08 22.32
N ARG A 407 2.12 16.82 22.68
CA ARG A 407 1.06 15.90 22.24
C ARG A 407 -0.27 16.42 22.78
N ARG A 408 -0.87 17.35 22.09
CA ARG A 408 -2.32 17.51 22.18
C ARG A 408 -2.92 16.34 21.42
N GLN A 409 -2.95 15.17 22.09
CA GLN A 409 -3.96 14.20 21.75
C GLN A 409 -5.27 14.98 21.63
N PRO A 410 -6.06 14.83 20.55
CA PRO A 410 -7.46 15.17 20.65
C PRO A 410 -7.94 14.36 21.83
N LYS A 411 -8.29 15.04 22.92
CA LYS A 411 -8.93 14.42 24.08
C LYS A 411 -10.24 13.84 23.54
N ALA A 412 -10.17 12.62 23.06
CA ALA A 412 -11.34 11.78 22.92
C ALA A 412 -11.86 11.62 24.35
N ASN A 413 -12.83 12.42 24.71
CA ASN A 413 -13.64 12.21 25.88
C ASN A 413 -14.50 10.97 25.64
N CYS A 414 -13.86 9.85 25.37
CA CYS A 414 -14.49 8.54 25.34
C CYS A 414 -14.69 8.09 26.80
N ARG A 415 -15.68 8.68 27.47
CA ARG A 415 -16.30 7.98 28.57
C ARG A 415 -17.08 6.81 27.96
N PRO A 416 -16.83 5.56 28.38
CA PRO A 416 -17.71 4.47 27.98
C PRO A 416 -19.13 4.84 28.37
N LEU A 417 -20.01 4.92 27.40
CA LEU A 417 -21.43 5.05 27.65
C LEU A 417 -21.84 3.82 28.47
N ARG A 418 -22.22 4.04 29.75
CA ARG A 418 -22.85 3.00 30.55
C ARG A 418 -24.07 2.54 29.78
N SER A 419 -24.07 1.26 29.38
CA SER A 419 -25.25 0.61 28.83
C SER A 419 -26.47 0.96 29.62
N PRO A 420 -27.59 1.43 29.05
CA PRO A 420 -28.86 1.48 29.74
C PRO A 420 -29.19 0.05 30.14
N ARG A 421 -29.44 -0.18 31.43
CA ARG A 421 -29.97 -1.46 31.89
C ARG A 421 -31.32 -1.67 31.22
N HIS A 422 -31.39 -2.56 30.26
CA HIS A 422 -32.66 -3.04 29.74
C HIS A 422 -33.32 -3.94 30.77
N PRO A 423 -34.63 -3.79 31.00
CA PRO A 423 -35.37 -4.73 31.83
C PRO A 423 -35.42 -6.09 31.12
N THR A 424 -35.23 -7.13 31.92
CA THR A 424 -35.34 -8.54 31.47
C THR A 424 -36.72 -8.85 30.95
N SER A 425 -36.78 -9.23 29.67
CA SER A 425 -38.01 -9.88 29.10
C SER A 425 -37.61 -10.80 27.94
N SER A 426 -37.89 -12.10 28.16
CA SER A 426 -38.21 -13.18 27.25
C SER A 426 -37.35 -13.49 26.02
N ALA A 427 -36.86 -14.72 26.01
CA ALA A 427 -36.33 -15.66 25.02
C ALA A 427 -36.12 -15.22 23.55
N PRO A 428 -34.95 -15.54 22.98
CA PRO A 428 -34.65 -15.31 21.57
C PRO A 428 -35.19 -16.46 20.69
N THR A 429 -35.97 -16.10 19.70
CA THR A 429 -36.20 -16.95 18.53
C THR A 429 -34.91 -17.10 17.72
N ALA A 430 -34.54 -18.35 17.48
CA ALA A 430 -33.35 -18.72 16.70
C ALA A 430 -33.45 -18.22 15.24
N PHE A 431 -32.46 -17.48 14.82
CA PHE A 431 -32.21 -17.20 13.39
C PHE A 431 -31.51 -18.39 12.74
N PRO A 432 -31.91 -18.79 11.52
CA PRO A 432 -31.21 -19.86 10.81
C PRO A 432 -29.85 -19.41 10.29
N PRO A 433 -28.89 -20.32 10.13
CA PRO A 433 -27.56 -19.99 9.61
C PRO A 433 -27.67 -19.75 8.09
N ALA A 434 -27.45 -18.52 7.66
CA ALA A 434 -27.33 -18.15 6.26
C ALA A 434 -25.87 -18.38 5.81
N TRP A 435 -25.58 -19.54 5.24
CA TRP A 435 -24.45 -19.74 4.31
C TRP A 435 -24.56 -21.11 3.66
N ALA A 436 -25.42 -21.21 2.66
CA ALA A 436 -25.32 -22.28 1.65
C ALA A 436 -25.04 -21.59 0.30
N VAL A 437 -23.83 -21.75 -0.20
CA VAL A 437 -23.46 -21.34 -1.56
C VAL A 437 -24.15 -22.27 -2.55
N PRO A 438 -24.87 -21.77 -3.57
CA PRO A 438 -25.35 -22.62 -4.65
C PRO A 438 -24.15 -23.11 -5.48
N ARG A 439 -24.00 -24.41 -5.60
CA ARG A 439 -23.17 -25.03 -6.64
C ARG A 439 -23.91 -24.85 -7.96
N PHE A 440 -23.32 -24.10 -8.86
CA PHE A 440 -23.69 -24.17 -10.27
C PHE A 440 -22.93 -25.31 -10.93
N GLY A 441 -23.70 -26.23 -11.56
CA GLY A 441 -23.20 -27.27 -12.44
C GLY A 441 -22.72 -26.73 -13.80
#